data_75216a1a5dc9e332244be70a91473d7c
#
_entry.id   75216a1a5dc9e332244be70a91473d7c
#
_cell.length_a   1.000
_cell.length_b   1.000
_cell.length_c   1.000
_cell.angle_alpha   90.00
_cell.angle_beta   90.00
_cell.angle_gamma   90.00
#
_symmetry.space_group_name_H-M   'P 1'
#
loop_
_entity.id
_entity.type
_entity.pdbx_description
1 polymer ?
#
loop_
_entity_poly.entity_id
_entity_poly.type
_entity_poly.pdbx_seq_one_letter_code
_entity_poly.pdbx_strand_id
1 'polypeptide(L)'
;MVSRDSKYFLLLNLGHFLDHYFMLIFATVAALTLSAGWEMSYAELLPYGAPGFAAFALCSFPMGILADRWGRDHMMIVFFIGIGIASILTGFAQSPIQLGAGLLLIGIFGSIYHPVGLAIVTGRWKHTGMRLAVNGVWGNLGVGCAALVTGFMIDVAGWRAAFFIPGIIAILFAFPYLKISRNVEELPPVGGLAATKPPNYGPLWRVLICVYMTAVLGSIVFQSTTVALPEIFEERLVGLASTISDTLAFFELETASVIGALAFLVFAAASLAQLITGHMLDRWGARPTLALVTIVQTAALLLMPGLTDLAALAVALGIMLGVFGQVPVSDFLIGTTASKIARSRAFGARYMVSFLAFSGALPLIAVVQSNWGFDGLFYVLMICTVTILIGSRILLLAPKAKESQSPAE
;
A
#
# COMPACT_ATOMS: atom_id res chain seq x y z
N MET A 1 -14.96 -12.28 24.86
CA MET A 1 -13.79 -12.90 24.19
C MET A 1 -13.76 -12.47 22.74
N VAL A 2 -12.60 -12.04 22.21
CA VAL A 2 -12.43 -11.72 20.78
C VAL A 2 -12.63 -13.00 19.97
N SER A 3 -13.48 -12.96 18.93
CA SER A 3 -13.78 -14.12 18.10
C SER A 3 -12.51 -14.64 17.39
N ARG A 4 -12.51 -15.91 17.01
CA ARG A 4 -11.40 -16.52 16.27
C ARG A 4 -11.18 -15.84 14.93
N ASP A 5 -12.25 -15.50 14.22
CA ASP A 5 -12.21 -14.75 12.97
C ASP A 5 -11.58 -13.37 13.13
N SER A 6 -11.87 -12.68 14.24
CA SER A 6 -11.23 -11.37 14.51
C SER A 6 -9.73 -11.52 14.77
N LYS A 7 -9.30 -12.57 15.47
CA LYS A 7 -7.86 -12.84 15.70
C LYS A 7 -7.15 -13.20 14.39
N TYR A 8 -7.79 -13.98 13.54
CA TYR A 8 -7.25 -14.34 12.23
C TYR A 8 -7.09 -13.12 11.34
N PHE A 9 -8.11 -12.25 11.29
CA PHE A 9 -8.04 -10.99 10.56
C PHE A 9 -6.99 -10.05 11.12
N LEU A 10 -6.83 -9.98 12.45
CA LEU A 10 -5.77 -9.19 13.07
C LEU A 10 -4.38 -9.67 12.65
N LEU A 11 -4.14 -10.99 12.62
CA LEU A 11 -2.85 -11.54 12.19
C LEU A 11 -2.56 -11.26 10.70
N LEU A 12 -3.58 -11.25 9.84
CA LEU A 12 -3.43 -10.80 8.45
C LEU A 12 -3.05 -9.32 8.40
N ASN A 13 -3.72 -8.48 9.19
CA ASN A 13 -3.41 -7.05 9.25
C ASN A 13 -1.98 -6.79 9.77
N LEU A 14 -1.54 -7.51 10.80
CA LEU A 14 -0.16 -7.46 11.28
C LEU A 14 0.83 -7.93 10.20
N GLY A 15 0.45 -8.95 9.41
CA GLY A 15 1.22 -9.36 8.24
C GLY A 15 1.38 -8.24 7.22
N HIS A 16 0.32 -7.47 6.93
CA HIS A 16 0.38 -6.32 6.01
C HIS A 16 1.25 -5.18 6.54
N PHE A 17 1.14 -4.91 7.84
CA PHE A 17 2.02 -3.97 8.52
C PHE A 17 3.49 -4.37 8.37
N LEU A 18 3.83 -5.63 8.69
CA LEU A 18 5.20 -6.14 8.61
C LEU A 18 5.73 -6.14 7.17
N ASP A 19 4.90 -6.49 6.19
CA ASP A 19 5.27 -6.49 4.78
C ASP A 19 5.84 -5.13 4.34
N HIS A 20 5.08 -4.07 4.56
CA HIS A 20 5.52 -2.72 4.21
C HIS A 20 6.65 -2.21 5.12
N TYR A 21 6.63 -2.56 6.40
CA TYR A 21 7.66 -2.18 7.34
C TYR A 21 9.04 -2.71 6.91
N PHE A 22 9.14 -4.02 6.62
CA PHE A 22 10.40 -4.64 6.21
C PHE A 22 10.97 -4.06 4.91
N MET A 23 10.13 -3.69 3.96
CA MET A 23 10.57 -3.10 2.70
C MET A 23 11.23 -1.72 2.87
N LEU A 24 10.99 -1.03 3.98
CA LEU A 24 11.43 0.34 4.21
C LEU A 24 12.52 0.50 5.27
N ILE A 25 12.85 -0.55 6.05
CA ILE A 25 13.93 -0.51 7.07
C ILE A 25 15.23 -0.02 6.46
N PHE A 26 15.60 -0.54 5.29
CA PHE A 26 16.88 -0.26 4.65
C PHE A 26 17.10 1.23 4.39
N ALA A 27 16.09 1.96 3.93
CA ALA A 27 16.22 3.39 3.63
C ALA A 27 16.65 4.19 4.87
N THR A 28 16.05 3.89 6.02
CA THR A 28 16.39 4.55 7.30
C THR A 28 17.75 4.12 7.81
N VAL A 29 18.08 2.82 7.76
CA VAL A 29 19.38 2.30 8.21
C VAL A 29 20.51 2.85 7.33
N ALA A 30 20.33 2.94 6.02
CA ALA A 30 21.29 3.52 5.10
C ALA A 30 21.56 4.99 5.40
N ALA A 31 20.49 5.78 5.60
CA ALA A 31 20.60 7.21 5.87
C ALA A 31 21.26 7.52 7.22
N LEU A 32 20.85 6.81 8.29
CA LEU A 32 21.25 7.16 9.65
C LEU A 32 22.57 6.53 10.11
N THR A 33 22.98 5.40 9.52
CA THR A 33 24.13 4.65 10.08
C THR A 33 25.13 4.12 9.05
N LEU A 34 24.66 3.50 7.96
CA LEU A 34 25.58 2.81 7.04
C LEU A 34 26.42 3.77 6.21
N SER A 35 25.92 4.96 5.92
CA SER A 35 26.67 6.00 5.22
C SER A 35 27.98 6.33 5.95
N ALA A 36 27.91 6.54 7.25
CA ALA A 36 29.09 6.79 8.07
C ALA A 36 29.90 5.51 8.34
N GLY A 37 29.21 4.39 8.62
CA GLY A 37 29.87 3.15 9.03
C GLY A 37 30.62 2.42 7.91
N TRP A 38 30.24 2.63 6.66
CA TRP A 38 30.86 2.02 5.48
C TRP A 38 31.56 3.05 4.57
N GLU A 39 31.65 4.31 5.01
CA GLU A 39 32.28 5.40 4.25
C GLU A 39 31.71 5.55 2.84
N MET A 40 30.41 5.34 2.69
CA MET A 40 29.66 5.44 1.44
C MET A 40 28.59 6.52 1.54
N SER A 41 28.38 7.27 0.47
CA SER A 41 27.24 8.18 0.40
C SER A 41 25.91 7.41 0.39
N TYR A 42 24.84 8.05 0.81
CA TYR A 42 23.50 7.47 0.73
C TYR A 42 23.16 7.03 -0.71
N ALA A 43 23.54 7.84 -1.70
CA ALA A 43 23.31 7.54 -3.12
C ALA A 43 24.05 6.27 -3.59
N GLU A 44 25.25 6.00 -3.05
CA GLU A 44 26.01 4.76 -3.36
C GLU A 44 25.42 3.53 -2.66
N LEU A 45 24.70 3.70 -1.56
CA LEU A 45 24.04 2.60 -0.84
C LEU A 45 22.70 2.21 -1.50
N LEU A 46 21.95 3.16 -2.05
CA LEU A 46 20.61 2.90 -2.61
C LEU A 46 20.53 1.74 -3.62
N PRO A 47 21.50 1.56 -4.55
CA PRO A 47 21.47 0.44 -5.49
C PRO A 47 21.42 -0.94 -4.85
N TYR A 48 21.94 -1.11 -3.63
CA TYR A 48 21.88 -2.38 -2.90
C TYR A 48 20.48 -2.73 -2.38
N GLY A 49 19.59 -1.75 -2.28
CA GLY A 49 18.16 -1.98 -2.00
C GLY A 49 17.34 -2.41 -3.23
N ALA A 50 17.81 -2.08 -4.43
CA ALA A 50 17.06 -2.33 -5.66
C ALA A 50 16.70 -3.80 -5.90
N PRO A 51 17.59 -4.81 -5.64
CA PRO A 51 17.23 -6.21 -5.78
C PRO A 51 16.04 -6.64 -4.92
N GLY A 52 15.90 -6.08 -3.70
CA GLY A 52 14.78 -6.35 -2.82
C GLY A 52 13.45 -5.88 -3.42
N PHE A 53 13.39 -4.65 -3.90
CA PHE A 53 12.20 -4.12 -4.56
C PHE A 53 11.88 -4.84 -5.86
N ALA A 54 12.90 -5.19 -6.66
CA ALA A 54 12.71 -5.97 -7.89
C ALA A 54 12.13 -7.35 -7.58
N ALA A 55 12.66 -8.05 -6.58
CA ALA A 55 12.14 -9.35 -6.16
C ALA A 55 10.71 -9.24 -5.63
N PHE A 56 10.42 -8.23 -4.81
CA PHE A 56 9.08 -7.95 -4.30
C PHE A 56 8.06 -7.80 -5.43
N ALA A 57 8.41 -7.06 -6.49
CA ALA A 57 7.56 -6.90 -7.66
C ALA A 57 7.41 -8.20 -8.47
N LEU A 58 8.55 -8.76 -8.93
CA LEU A 58 8.56 -9.86 -9.89
C LEU A 58 8.09 -11.19 -9.29
N CYS A 59 8.40 -11.45 -8.00
CA CYS A 59 7.98 -12.68 -7.34
C CYS A 59 6.49 -12.69 -6.93
N SER A 60 5.79 -11.55 -6.92
CA SER A 60 4.37 -11.50 -6.54
C SER A 60 3.50 -12.45 -7.38
N PHE A 61 3.75 -12.55 -8.69
CA PHE A 61 2.98 -13.45 -9.55
C PHE A 61 3.27 -14.93 -9.31
N PRO A 62 4.53 -15.41 -9.31
CA PRO A 62 4.84 -16.81 -8.99
C PRO A 62 4.41 -17.20 -7.58
N MET A 63 4.51 -16.33 -6.58
CA MET A 63 4.02 -16.61 -5.22
C MET A 63 2.50 -16.74 -5.19
N GLY A 64 1.77 -15.98 -5.99
CA GLY A 64 0.33 -16.15 -6.18
C GLY A 64 -0.04 -17.51 -6.78
N ILE A 65 0.72 -17.97 -7.79
CA ILE A 65 0.54 -19.32 -8.38
C ILE A 65 0.82 -20.40 -7.33
N LEU A 66 1.88 -20.25 -6.56
CA LEU A 66 2.27 -21.20 -5.54
C LEU A 66 1.21 -21.29 -4.44
N ALA A 67 0.66 -20.16 -4.00
CA ALA A 67 -0.42 -20.10 -3.02
C ALA A 67 -1.72 -20.77 -3.50
N ASP A 68 -2.06 -20.63 -4.77
CA ASP A 68 -3.23 -21.30 -5.34
C ASP A 68 -3.05 -22.83 -5.43
N ARG A 69 -1.79 -23.34 -5.44
CA ARG A 69 -1.46 -24.76 -5.49
C ARG A 69 -1.23 -25.40 -4.10
N TRP A 70 -0.48 -24.73 -3.23
CA TRP A 70 -0.08 -25.25 -1.93
C TRP A 70 -1.05 -24.89 -0.81
N GLY A 71 -1.91 -23.87 -1.04
CA GLY A 71 -2.79 -23.31 -0.05
C GLY A 71 -2.28 -22.00 0.55
N ARG A 72 -3.21 -21.05 0.65
CA ARG A 72 -2.92 -19.66 1.05
C ARG A 72 -2.38 -19.56 2.47
N ASP A 73 -2.96 -20.35 3.40
CA ASP A 73 -2.52 -20.35 4.79
C ASP A 73 -1.10 -20.87 4.96
N HIS A 74 -0.72 -21.91 4.21
CA HIS A 74 0.66 -22.40 4.20
C HIS A 74 1.62 -21.31 3.69
N MET A 75 1.26 -20.61 2.64
CA MET A 75 2.08 -19.52 2.11
C MET A 75 2.19 -18.33 3.08
N MET A 76 1.15 -18.02 3.87
CA MET A 76 1.25 -17.01 4.93
C MET A 76 2.19 -17.42 6.06
N ILE A 77 2.27 -18.72 6.39
CA ILE A 77 3.27 -19.23 7.34
C ILE A 77 4.68 -19.06 6.76
N VAL A 78 4.86 -19.41 5.48
CA VAL A 78 6.13 -19.20 4.76
C VAL A 78 6.51 -17.72 4.74
N PHE A 79 5.52 -16.82 4.56
CA PHE A 79 5.73 -15.37 4.64
C PHE A 79 6.31 -14.97 6.01
N PHE A 80 5.63 -15.30 7.11
CA PHE A 80 6.06 -14.88 8.45
C PHE A 80 7.44 -15.43 8.82
N ILE A 81 7.67 -16.72 8.57
CA ILE A 81 8.95 -17.36 8.89
C ILE A 81 10.04 -16.87 7.94
N GLY A 82 9.77 -16.83 6.65
CA GLY A 82 10.75 -16.51 5.61
C GLY A 82 11.21 -15.05 5.71
N ILE A 83 10.27 -14.08 5.84
CA ILE A 83 10.64 -12.66 5.96
C ILE A 83 11.39 -12.40 7.27
N GLY A 84 11.00 -13.09 8.35
CA GLY A 84 11.70 -12.99 9.63
C GLY A 84 13.11 -13.53 9.58
N ILE A 85 13.34 -14.72 9.00
CA ILE A 85 14.69 -15.28 8.79
C ILE A 85 15.50 -14.38 7.86
N ALA A 86 14.92 -13.92 6.73
CA ALA A 86 15.59 -13.03 5.81
C ALA A 86 16.04 -11.73 6.48
N SER A 87 15.19 -11.15 7.33
CA SER A 87 15.53 -9.96 8.10
C SER A 87 16.69 -10.22 9.08
N ILE A 88 16.63 -11.31 9.83
CA ILE A 88 17.71 -11.68 10.78
C ILE A 88 19.02 -11.88 10.01
N LEU A 89 19.02 -12.58 8.87
CA LEU A 89 20.20 -12.75 8.03
C LEU A 89 20.74 -11.40 7.54
N THR A 90 19.86 -10.48 7.16
CA THR A 90 20.24 -9.11 6.74
C THR A 90 20.95 -8.36 7.86
N GLY A 91 20.51 -8.52 9.11
CA GLY A 91 21.15 -7.92 10.29
C GLY A 91 22.58 -8.41 10.55
N PHE A 92 22.99 -9.57 10.03
CA PHE A 92 24.36 -10.08 10.08
C PHE A 92 25.28 -9.54 8.99
N ALA A 93 24.76 -8.76 8.03
CA ALA A 93 25.56 -8.24 6.93
C ALA A 93 26.77 -7.42 7.42
N GLN A 94 27.92 -7.67 6.76
CA GLN A 94 29.19 -7.00 7.01
C GLN A 94 29.67 -6.21 5.78
N SER A 95 28.92 -6.26 4.69
CA SER A 95 29.22 -5.53 3.45
C SER A 95 27.93 -5.14 2.72
N PRO A 96 27.99 -4.12 1.83
CA PRO A 96 26.84 -3.73 1.02
C PRO A 96 26.27 -4.88 0.18
N ILE A 97 27.13 -5.76 -0.34
CA ILE A 97 26.69 -6.92 -1.14
C ILE A 97 25.91 -7.92 -0.29
N GLN A 98 26.38 -8.22 0.93
CA GLN A 98 25.66 -9.11 1.86
C GLN A 98 24.34 -8.49 2.28
N LEU A 99 24.30 -7.18 2.52
CA LEU A 99 23.08 -6.44 2.82
C LEU A 99 22.09 -6.56 1.64
N GLY A 100 22.54 -6.29 0.41
CA GLY A 100 21.73 -6.43 -0.80
C GLY A 100 21.17 -7.83 -1.01
N ALA A 101 21.96 -8.86 -0.73
CA ALA A 101 21.51 -10.26 -0.77
C ALA A 101 20.43 -10.55 0.28
N GLY A 102 20.58 -10.01 1.50
CA GLY A 102 19.56 -10.09 2.54
C GLY A 102 18.28 -9.36 2.16
N LEU A 103 18.38 -8.16 1.61
CA LEU A 103 17.23 -7.39 1.11
C LEU A 103 16.52 -8.09 -0.05
N LEU A 104 17.28 -8.77 -0.95
CA LEU A 104 16.70 -9.62 -1.98
C LEU A 104 15.82 -10.71 -1.37
N LEU A 105 16.29 -11.39 -0.32
CA LEU A 105 15.50 -12.42 0.39
C LEU A 105 14.25 -11.80 1.06
N ILE A 106 14.37 -10.63 1.70
CA ILE A 106 13.23 -9.89 2.26
C ILE A 106 12.20 -9.62 1.15
N GLY A 107 12.63 -9.15 -0.02
CA GLY A 107 11.75 -8.91 -1.16
C GLY A 107 11.06 -10.18 -1.69
N ILE A 108 11.79 -11.31 -1.77
CA ILE A 108 11.21 -12.60 -2.18
C ILE A 108 10.10 -13.03 -1.22
N PHE A 109 10.34 -13.03 0.09
CA PHE A 109 9.32 -13.45 1.06
C PHE A 109 8.23 -12.40 1.25
N GLY A 110 8.55 -11.10 1.21
CA GLY A 110 7.57 -10.02 1.23
C GLY A 110 6.57 -10.12 0.06
N SER A 111 7.04 -10.49 -1.13
CA SER A 111 6.17 -10.65 -2.31
C SER A 111 4.99 -11.61 -2.13
N ILE A 112 4.99 -12.41 -1.05
CA ILE A 112 3.91 -13.36 -0.72
C ILE A 112 2.67 -12.64 -0.21
N TYR A 113 2.83 -11.57 0.59
CA TYR A 113 1.70 -11.00 1.32
C TYR A 113 0.56 -10.52 0.41
N HIS A 114 0.86 -9.66 -0.56
CA HIS A 114 -0.17 -9.05 -1.39
C HIS A 114 -1.00 -10.07 -2.18
N PRO A 115 -0.44 -11.03 -2.91
CA PRO A 115 -1.25 -12.00 -3.63
C PRO A 115 -2.00 -12.96 -2.71
N VAL A 116 -1.45 -13.28 -1.55
CA VAL A 116 -1.99 -14.33 -0.67
C VAL A 116 -2.92 -13.75 0.39
N GLY A 117 -2.45 -12.77 1.14
CA GLY A 117 -3.22 -12.14 2.22
C GLY A 117 -4.50 -11.51 1.71
N LEU A 118 -4.44 -10.75 0.60
CA LEU A 118 -5.64 -10.15 0.01
C LEU A 118 -6.58 -11.17 -0.61
N ALA A 119 -6.06 -12.29 -1.15
CA ALA A 119 -6.92 -13.39 -1.61
C ALA A 119 -7.66 -14.07 -0.45
N ILE A 120 -7.05 -14.15 0.75
CA ILE A 120 -7.72 -14.62 1.96
C ILE A 120 -8.78 -13.60 2.39
N VAL A 121 -8.41 -12.31 2.52
CA VAL A 121 -9.31 -11.24 2.95
C VAL A 121 -10.56 -11.20 2.07
N THR A 122 -10.39 -11.20 0.75
CA THR A 122 -11.51 -11.13 -0.19
C THR A 122 -12.30 -12.43 -0.35
N GLY A 123 -11.71 -13.55 0.09
CA GLY A 123 -12.34 -14.88 -0.02
C GLY A 123 -13.17 -15.30 1.19
N ARG A 124 -12.93 -14.67 2.36
CA ARG A 124 -13.43 -15.16 3.64
C ARG A 124 -14.56 -14.34 4.25
N TRP A 125 -14.50 -13.02 4.15
CA TRP A 125 -15.44 -12.16 4.87
C TRP A 125 -16.47 -11.52 3.97
N LYS A 126 -17.66 -11.28 4.54
CA LYS A 126 -18.64 -10.33 4.01
C LYS A 126 -18.07 -8.91 4.13
N HIS A 127 -18.68 -7.94 3.45
CA HIS A 127 -18.22 -6.55 3.45
C HIS A 127 -16.75 -6.44 3.05
N THR A 128 -16.43 -7.04 1.89
CA THR A 128 -15.07 -7.14 1.36
C THR A 128 -14.39 -5.78 1.22
N GLY A 129 -15.15 -4.75 0.84
CA GLY A 129 -14.64 -3.38 0.71
C GLY A 129 -14.09 -2.85 2.03
N MET A 130 -14.86 -2.95 3.11
CA MET A 130 -14.42 -2.51 4.44
C MET A 130 -13.24 -3.36 4.95
N ARG A 131 -13.22 -4.67 4.70
CA ARG A 131 -12.10 -5.53 5.11
C ARG A 131 -10.81 -5.18 4.38
N LEU A 132 -10.88 -4.91 3.10
CA LEU A 132 -9.74 -4.43 2.32
C LEU A 132 -9.26 -3.06 2.81
N ALA A 133 -10.18 -2.16 3.10
CA ALA A 133 -9.86 -0.83 3.60
C ALA A 133 -9.13 -0.88 4.95
N VAL A 134 -9.65 -1.65 5.93
CA VAL A 134 -8.97 -1.86 7.21
C VAL A 134 -7.60 -2.48 7.02
N ASN A 135 -7.49 -3.49 6.16
CA ASN A 135 -6.22 -4.13 5.87
C ASN A 135 -5.22 -3.15 5.24
N GLY A 136 -5.69 -2.28 4.32
CA GLY A 136 -4.86 -1.23 3.72
C GLY A 136 -4.34 -0.21 4.73
N VAL A 137 -5.17 0.20 5.70
CA VAL A 137 -4.73 1.07 6.80
C VAL A 137 -3.58 0.45 7.60
N TRP A 138 -3.60 -0.86 7.88
CA TRP A 138 -2.49 -1.55 8.53
C TRP A 138 -1.20 -1.55 7.70
N GLY A 139 -1.31 -1.74 6.37
CA GLY A 139 -0.16 -1.59 5.46
C GLY A 139 0.42 -0.18 5.52
N ASN A 140 -0.41 0.86 5.45
CA ASN A 140 0.03 2.26 5.56
C ASN A 140 0.67 2.58 6.92
N LEU A 141 0.17 1.99 8.02
CA LEU A 141 0.83 2.10 9.32
C LEU A 141 2.23 1.47 9.28
N GLY A 142 2.41 0.35 8.58
CA GLY A 142 3.74 -0.24 8.35
C GLY A 142 4.70 0.72 7.66
N VAL A 143 4.23 1.40 6.61
CA VAL A 143 4.99 2.47 5.93
C VAL A 143 5.34 3.60 6.88
N GLY A 144 4.34 4.16 7.58
CA GLY A 144 4.52 5.32 8.46
C GLY A 144 5.41 5.02 9.67
N CYS A 145 5.34 3.80 10.22
CA CYS A 145 6.14 3.38 11.37
C CYS A 145 7.57 2.98 10.99
N ALA A 146 7.86 2.70 9.71
CA ALA A 146 9.15 2.15 9.31
C ALA A 146 10.33 3.05 9.73
N ALA A 147 10.29 4.33 9.40
CA ALA A 147 11.37 5.27 9.77
C ALA A 147 11.45 5.49 11.28
N LEU A 148 10.31 5.72 11.94
CA LEU A 148 10.24 6.01 13.38
C LEU A 148 10.76 4.84 14.23
N VAL A 149 10.24 3.64 13.99
CA VAL A 149 10.58 2.44 14.77
C VAL A 149 12.02 2.01 14.48
N THR A 150 12.44 2.08 13.20
CA THR A 150 13.83 1.78 12.83
C THR A 150 14.80 2.77 13.46
N GLY A 151 14.52 4.08 13.41
CA GLY A 151 15.34 5.11 14.05
C GLY A 151 15.48 4.87 15.57
N PHE A 152 14.37 4.62 16.25
CA PHE A 152 14.38 4.29 17.69
C PHE A 152 15.23 3.04 17.99
N MET A 153 15.12 1.98 17.18
CA MET A 153 15.94 0.78 17.37
C MET A 153 17.43 1.04 17.14
N ILE A 154 17.76 1.91 16.18
CA ILE A 154 19.14 2.34 15.92
C ILE A 154 19.71 3.02 17.16
N ASP A 155 18.98 3.97 17.74
CA ASP A 155 19.43 4.76 18.90
C ASP A 155 19.64 3.87 20.14
N VAL A 156 18.76 2.90 20.37
CA VAL A 156 18.78 2.07 21.59
C VAL A 156 19.75 0.89 21.47
N ALA A 157 19.84 0.24 20.30
CA ALA A 157 20.53 -1.04 20.17
C ALA A 157 21.34 -1.20 18.87
N GLY A 158 21.49 -0.12 18.10
CA GLY A 158 22.21 -0.10 16.84
C GLY A 158 21.41 -0.66 15.65
N TRP A 159 21.89 -0.38 14.44
CA TRP A 159 21.15 -0.66 13.21
C TRP A 159 20.80 -2.13 12.97
N ARG A 160 21.59 -3.05 13.49
CA ARG A 160 21.33 -4.49 13.38
C ARG A 160 20.06 -4.91 14.12
N ALA A 161 19.77 -4.25 15.25
CA ALA A 161 18.55 -4.48 16.02
C ALA A 161 17.29 -4.18 15.21
N ALA A 162 17.35 -3.20 14.30
CA ALA A 162 16.25 -2.87 13.40
C ALA A 162 15.86 -4.03 12.45
N PHE A 163 16.77 -4.96 12.20
CA PHE A 163 16.49 -6.19 11.45
C PHE A 163 16.18 -7.38 12.36
N PHE A 164 16.91 -7.54 13.46
CA PHE A 164 16.77 -8.68 14.36
C PHE A 164 15.42 -8.69 15.09
N ILE A 165 15.04 -7.57 15.69
CA ILE A 165 13.85 -7.50 16.55
C ILE A 165 12.57 -7.74 15.72
N PRO A 166 12.32 -7.02 14.62
CA PRO A 166 11.14 -7.28 13.80
C PRO A 166 11.17 -8.68 13.15
N GLY A 167 12.37 -9.18 12.81
CA GLY A 167 12.55 -10.52 12.27
C GLY A 167 12.08 -11.61 13.24
N ILE A 168 12.47 -11.50 14.52
CA ILE A 168 12.01 -12.40 15.59
C ILE A 168 10.49 -12.26 15.78
N ILE A 169 9.96 -11.03 15.81
CA ILE A 169 8.52 -10.78 15.95
C ILE A 169 7.73 -11.43 14.80
N ALA A 170 8.21 -11.33 13.56
CA ALA A 170 7.58 -11.97 12.41
C ALA A 170 7.51 -13.50 12.58
N ILE A 171 8.63 -14.14 12.96
CA ILE A 171 8.65 -15.59 13.24
C ILE A 171 7.68 -15.95 14.36
N LEU A 172 7.64 -15.16 15.42
CA LEU A 172 6.73 -15.39 16.54
C LEU A 172 5.25 -15.32 16.10
N PHE A 173 4.88 -14.47 15.15
CA PHE A 173 3.52 -14.41 14.62
C PHE A 173 3.13 -15.63 13.78
N ALA A 174 4.08 -16.39 13.24
CA ALA A 174 3.79 -17.64 12.55
C ALA A 174 3.09 -18.67 13.45
N PHE A 175 3.42 -18.73 14.75
CA PHE A 175 2.85 -19.71 15.68
C PHE A 175 1.35 -19.50 15.94
N PRO A 176 0.88 -18.31 16.39
CA PRO A 176 -0.54 -18.06 16.54
C PRO A 176 -1.28 -18.14 15.21
N TYR A 177 -0.66 -17.71 14.09
CA TYR A 177 -1.25 -17.85 12.78
C TYR A 177 -1.49 -19.34 12.44
N LEU A 178 -0.49 -20.18 12.58
CA LEU A 178 -0.59 -21.63 12.36
C LEU A 178 -1.67 -22.28 13.23
N LYS A 179 -1.75 -21.90 14.51
CA LYS A 179 -2.76 -22.44 15.44
C LYS A 179 -4.18 -22.03 15.06
N ILE A 180 -4.35 -20.79 14.57
CA ILE A 180 -5.65 -20.25 14.21
C ILE A 180 -6.08 -20.80 12.85
N SER A 181 -5.20 -20.80 11.84
CA SER A 181 -5.50 -21.24 10.48
C SER A 181 -5.87 -22.72 10.39
N ARG A 182 -5.19 -23.61 11.12
CA ARG A 182 -5.50 -25.07 11.18
C ARG A 182 -6.92 -25.39 11.63
N ASN A 183 -7.50 -24.55 12.43
CA ASN A 183 -8.81 -24.76 13.03
C ASN A 183 -9.87 -23.81 12.46
N VAL A 184 -9.50 -23.07 11.45
CA VAL A 184 -10.43 -22.32 10.65
C VAL A 184 -11.00 -23.31 9.66
N GLU A 185 -12.21 -23.81 9.95
CA GLU A 185 -12.98 -24.51 8.93
C GLU A 185 -12.91 -23.67 7.66
N GLU A 186 -12.58 -24.30 6.53
CA GLU A 186 -12.88 -23.67 5.25
C GLU A 186 -14.36 -23.32 5.34
N LEU A 187 -14.66 -22.06 5.62
CA LEU A 187 -16.05 -21.62 5.58
C LEU A 187 -16.59 -22.15 4.27
N PRO A 188 -17.71 -22.91 4.33
CA PRO A 188 -18.38 -23.27 3.10
C PRO A 188 -18.42 -21.99 2.29
N PRO A 189 -18.12 -22.04 1.00
CA PRO A 189 -18.07 -20.85 0.17
C PRO A 189 -19.20 -19.96 0.67
N VAL A 190 -18.96 -18.62 0.87
CA VAL A 190 -20.00 -17.70 1.34
C VAL A 190 -21.21 -17.78 0.39
N GLY A 191 -21.87 -18.90 0.40
CA GLY A 191 -22.92 -19.42 -0.47
C GLY A 191 -24.03 -20.06 0.34
N GLY A 192 -24.01 -19.81 1.65
CA GLY A 192 -25.13 -20.15 2.55
C GLY A 192 -26.16 -19.02 2.69
N LEU A 193 -25.84 -17.83 2.27
CA LEU A 193 -26.85 -16.85 1.83
C LEU A 193 -26.77 -16.89 0.32
N ALA A 194 -27.91 -17.16 -0.33
CA ALA A 194 -28.09 -17.28 -1.77
C ALA A 194 -27.01 -16.45 -2.47
N ALA A 195 -26.11 -17.15 -3.18
CA ALA A 195 -25.00 -16.52 -3.82
C ALA A 195 -25.58 -15.35 -4.58
N THR A 196 -25.50 -14.16 -4.01
CA THR A 196 -25.70 -12.96 -4.80
C THR A 196 -24.66 -13.13 -5.88
N LYS A 197 -25.11 -13.42 -7.09
CA LYS A 197 -24.23 -13.56 -8.25
C LYS A 197 -23.18 -12.48 -8.11
N PRO A 198 -21.88 -12.81 -8.25
CA PRO A 198 -20.84 -11.79 -8.12
C PRO A 198 -21.28 -10.58 -8.92
N PRO A 199 -21.06 -9.35 -8.43
CA PRO A 199 -21.55 -8.15 -9.09
C PRO A 199 -21.18 -8.22 -10.56
N ASN A 200 -22.18 -8.15 -11.45
CA ASN A 200 -21.92 -8.27 -12.87
C ASN A 200 -21.37 -6.95 -13.40
N TYR A 201 -20.05 -6.82 -13.36
CA TYR A 201 -19.34 -5.68 -13.96
C TYR A 201 -19.16 -5.80 -15.47
N GLY A 202 -19.76 -6.79 -16.10
CA GLY A 202 -19.64 -7.09 -17.51
C GLY A 202 -18.70 -8.27 -17.81
N PRO A 203 -18.38 -8.50 -19.09
CA PRO A 203 -17.44 -9.52 -19.51
C PRO A 203 -16.07 -9.33 -18.83
N LEU A 204 -15.38 -10.42 -18.52
CA LEU A 204 -14.11 -10.42 -17.79
C LEU A 204 -13.05 -9.46 -18.39
N TRP A 205 -12.99 -9.34 -19.72
CA TRP A 205 -12.04 -8.44 -20.38
C TRP A 205 -12.24 -6.96 -19.99
N ARG A 206 -13.48 -6.52 -19.72
CA ARG A 206 -13.77 -5.15 -19.24
C ARG A 206 -13.19 -4.93 -17.86
N VAL A 207 -13.36 -5.90 -16.97
CA VAL A 207 -12.80 -5.85 -15.62
C VAL A 207 -11.28 -5.84 -15.68
N LEU A 208 -10.68 -6.70 -16.50
CA LEU A 208 -9.22 -6.77 -16.63
C LEU A 208 -8.64 -5.47 -17.20
N ILE A 209 -9.24 -4.88 -18.24
CA ILE A 209 -8.80 -3.58 -18.76
C ILE A 209 -8.86 -2.52 -17.65
N CYS A 210 -9.96 -2.41 -16.93
CA CYS A 210 -10.09 -1.43 -15.85
C CYS A 210 -9.05 -1.67 -14.73
N VAL A 211 -8.88 -2.92 -14.30
CA VAL A 211 -7.91 -3.29 -13.26
C VAL A 211 -6.48 -2.99 -13.68
N TYR A 212 -6.05 -3.40 -14.87
CA TYR A 212 -4.67 -3.18 -15.30
C TYR A 212 -4.39 -1.73 -15.68
N MET A 213 -5.36 -1.02 -16.23
CA MET A 213 -5.26 0.43 -16.45
C MET A 213 -5.09 1.16 -15.10
N THR A 214 -5.90 0.85 -14.09
CA THR A 214 -5.76 1.45 -12.75
C THR A 214 -4.48 0.96 -12.06
N ALA A 215 -4.02 -0.28 -12.31
CA ALA A 215 -2.77 -0.79 -11.79
C ALA A 215 -1.56 -0.01 -12.34
N VAL A 216 -1.55 0.36 -13.61
CA VAL A 216 -0.45 1.13 -14.20
C VAL A 216 -0.57 2.62 -13.86
N LEU A 217 -1.66 3.26 -14.31
CA LEU A 217 -1.82 4.71 -14.18
C LEU A 217 -2.00 5.15 -12.72
N GLY A 218 -2.79 4.40 -11.95
CA GLY A 218 -3.00 4.67 -10.52
C GLY A 218 -1.73 4.48 -9.72
N SER A 219 -0.88 3.51 -10.07
CA SER A 219 0.42 3.30 -9.42
C SER A 219 1.41 4.41 -9.73
N ILE A 220 1.43 4.91 -10.98
CA ILE A 220 2.23 6.09 -11.35
C ILE A 220 1.76 7.30 -10.53
N VAL A 221 0.45 7.56 -10.47
CA VAL A 221 -0.09 8.69 -9.70
C VAL A 221 0.23 8.53 -8.21
N PHE A 222 -0.01 7.35 -7.64
CA PHE A 222 0.28 7.06 -6.23
C PHE A 222 1.74 7.33 -5.90
N GLN A 223 2.67 6.72 -6.64
CA GLN A 223 4.10 6.82 -6.36
C GLN A 223 4.61 8.23 -6.58
N SER A 224 4.20 8.90 -7.67
CA SER A 224 4.63 10.26 -7.97
C SER A 224 4.17 11.25 -6.90
N THR A 225 2.92 11.18 -6.46
CA THR A 225 2.42 12.08 -5.41
C THR A 225 3.05 11.78 -4.05
N THR A 226 3.24 10.49 -3.72
CA THR A 226 3.82 10.09 -2.43
C THR A 226 5.28 10.53 -2.31
N VAL A 227 6.09 10.33 -3.36
CA VAL A 227 7.51 10.67 -3.36
C VAL A 227 7.73 12.17 -3.46
N ALA A 228 6.96 12.87 -4.31
CA ALA A 228 7.18 14.30 -4.52
C ALA A 228 6.55 15.19 -3.45
N LEU A 229 5.63 14.67 -2.62
CA LEU A 229 4.87 15.49 -1.66
C LEU A 229 5.75 16.31 -0.69
N PRO A 230 6.82 15.76 -0.08
CA PRO A 230 7.67 16.54 0.80
C PRO A 230 8.34 17.72 0.07
N GLU A 231 8.88 17.50 -1.12
CA GLU A 231 9.55 18.51 -1.92
C GLU A 231 8.56 19.57 -2.44
N ILE A 232 7.34 19.15 -2.82
CA ILE A 232 6.24 20.07 -3.16
C ILE A 232 5.92 20.97 -1.95
N PHE A 233 5.94 20.42 -0.75
CA PHE A 233 5.66 21.17 0.48
C PHE A 233 6.81 22.13 0.82
N GLU A 234 8.07 21.74 0.60
CA GLU A 234 9.21 22.64 0.71
C GLU A 234 9.11 23.84 -0.25
N GLU A 235 8.60 23.63 -1.47
CA GLU A 235 8.40 24.71 -2.43
C GLU A 235 7.16 25.57 -2.14
N ARG A 236 6.05 24.94 -1.70
CA ARG A 236 4.72 25.57 -1.68
C ARG A 236 4.24 26.04 -0.32
N LEU A 237 4.79 25.53 0.77
CA LEU A 237 4.30 25.80 2.13
C LEU A 237 5.25 26.68 2.94
N VAL A 238 6.15 27.43 2.30
CA VAL A 238 7.18 28.23 3.00
C VAL A 238 6.57 29.21 4.00
N GLY A 239 5.55 29.97 3.58
CA GLY A 239 4.88 30.95 4.45
C GLY A 239 4.09 30.31 5.60
N LEU A 240 3.38 29.22 5.33
CA LEU A 240 2.65 28.47 6.36
C LEU A 240 3.64 27.83 7.35
N ALA A 241 4.70 27.20 6.87
CA ALA A 241 5.66 26.50 7.72
C ALA A 241 6.43 27.48 8.62
N SER A 242 6.85 28.65 8.09
CA SER A 242 7.46 29.71 8.90
C SER A 242 6.52 30.24 9.96
N THR A 243 5.27 30.53 9.62
CA THR A 243 4.25 31.00 10.56
C THR A 243 4.02 30.01 11.72
N ILE A 244 3.98 28.69 11.41
CA ILE A 244 3.84 27.65 12.42
C ILE A 244 5.11 27.57 13.29
N SER A 245 6.29 27.60 12.69
CA SER A 245 7.57 27.59 13.38
C SER A 245 7.69 28.75 14.36
N ASP A 246 7.36 29.96 13.91
CA ASP A 246 7.35 31.18 14.75
C ASP A 246 6.34 31.09 15.90
N THR A 247 5.15 30.54 15.63
CA THR A 247 4.09 30.36 16.64
C THR A 247 4.50 29.34 17.70
N LEU A 248 5.25 28.31 17.31
CA LEU A 248 5.74 27.24 18.16
C LEU A 248 7.22 27.42 18.57
N ALA A 249 7.73 28.64 18.55
CA ALA A 249 9.13 28.97 18.82
C ALA A 249 9.67 28.38 20.15
N PHE A 250 8.77 28.16 21.14
CA PHE A 250 9.12 27.48 22.40
C PHE A 250 9.67 26.06 22.20
N PHE A 251 9.31 25.36 21.11
CA PHE A 251 9.77 24.01 20.82
C PHE A 251 11.01 23.98 19.91
N GLU A 252 11.54 25.14 19.52
CA GLU A 252 12.73 25.28 18.65
C GLU A 252 12.61 24.46 17.35
N LEU A 253 11.40 24.40 16.76
CA LEU A 253 11.13 23.60 15.57
C LEU A 253 11.68 24.31 14.32
N GLU A 254 12.53 23.60 13.58
CA GLU A 254 12.97 24.04 12.26
C GLU A 254 11.82 23.92 11.21
N THR A 255 11.83 24.80 10.22
CA THR A 255 10.85 24.80 9.11
C THR A 255 10.75 23.43 8.44
N ALA A 256 11.86 22.74 8.23
CA ALA A 256 11.89 21.39 7.65
C ALA A 256 11.11 20.36 8.50
N SER A 257 11.21 20.46 9.84
CA SER A 257 10.44 19.59 10.76
C SER A 257 8.94 19.84 10.65
N VAL A 258 8.54 21.10 10.50
CA VAL A 258 7.12 21.49 10.30
C VAL A 258 6.61 20.95 8.97
N ILE A 259 7.36 21.07 7.88
CA ILE A 259 7.02 20.52 6.55
C ILE A 259 6.84 19.00 6.62
N GLY A 260 7.79 18.31 7.28
CA GLY A 260 7.69 16.86 7.48
C GLY A 260 6.44 16.47 8.29
N ALA A 261 6.11 17.22 9.34
CA ALA A 261 4.90 17.00 10.13
C ALA A 261 3.61 17.22 9.33
N LEU A 262 3.56 18.27 8.50
CA LEU A 262 2.42 18.53 7.60
C LEU A 262 2.25 17.41 6.57
N ALA A 263 3.33 16.94 5.97
CA ALA A 263 3.31 15.81 5.06
C ALA A 263 2.78 14.54 5.76
N PHE A 264 3.30 14.23 6.96
CA PHE A 264 2.81 13.11 7.76
C PHE A 264 1.32 13.22 8.07
N LEU A 265 0.83 14.38 8.47
CA LEU A 265 -0.60 14.60 8.77
C LEU A 265 -1.47 14.38 7.52
N VAL A 266 -1.04 14.83 6.37
CA VAL A 266 -1.75 14.59 5.10
C VAL A 266 -1.78 13.10 4.77
N PHE A 267 -0.67 12.38 4.91
CA PHE A 267 -0.63 10.93 4.72
C PHE A 267 -1.52 10.18 5.70
N ALA A 268 -1.46 10.53 6.99
CA ALA A 268 -2.25 9.90 8.03
C ALA A 268 -3.76 10.09 7.78
N ALA A 269 -4.18 11.33 7.50
CA ALA A 269 -5.58 11.64 7.17
C ALA A 269 -6.04 10.91 5.90
N ALA A 270 -5.20 10.89 4.85
CA ALA A 270 -5.50 10.21 3.60
C ALA A 270 -5.63 8.69 3.77
N SER A 271 -4.81 8.08 4.63
CA SER A 271 -4.92 6.64 4.93
C SER A 271 -6.30 6.26 5.45
N LEU A 272 -6.94 7.13 6.24
CA LEU A 272 -8.29 6.92 6.75
C LEU A 272 -9.36 7.01 5.66
N ALA A 273 -9.09 7.69 4.53
CA ALA A 273 -10.01 7.73 3.38
C ALA A 273 -10.31 6.33 2.83
N GLN A 274 -9.40 5.38 2.99
CA GLN A 274 -9.64 3.99 2.60
C GLN A 274 -10.87 3.39 3.31
N LEU A 275 -11.14 3.77 4.55
CA LEU A 275 -12.31 3.29 5.29
C LEU A 275 -13.62 3.80 4.65
N ILE A 276 -13.64 5.07 4.23
CA ILE A 276 -14.77 5.67 3.51
C ILE A 276 -14.96 4.93 2.18
N THR A 277 -13.89 4.74 1.43
CA THR A 277 -13.91 4.00 0.16
C THR A 277 -14.37 2.55 0.35
N GLY A 278 -13.92 1.88 1.40
CA GLY A 278 -14.35 0.52 1.73
C GLY A 278 -15.86 0.43 1.96
N HIS A 279 -16.43 1.38 2.71
CA HIS A 279 -17.88 1.48 2.89
C HIS A 279 -18.63 1.75 1.58
N MET A 280 -18.09 2.65 0.76
CA MET A 280 -18.67 2.94 -0.57
C MET A 280 -18.64 1.71 -1.48
N LEU A 281 -17.56 0.94 -1.47
CA LEU A 281 -17.44 -0.30 -2.25
C LEU A 281 -18.51 -1.32 -1.86
N ASP A 282 -18.73 -1.50 -0.57
CA ASP A 282 -19.73 -2.44 -0.04
C ASP A 282 -21.17 -1.97 -0.35
N ARG A 283 -21.42 -0.65 -0.41
CA ARG A 283 -22.76 -0.09 -0.60
C ARG A 283 -23.11 0.20 -2.06
N TRP A 284 -22.15 0.75 -2.81
CA TRP A 284 -22.38 1.27 -4.19
C TRP A 284 -21.68 0.43 -5.26
N GLY A 285 -20.73 -0.43 -4.86
CA GLY A 285 -19.90 -1.20 -5.77
C GLY A 285 -18.74 -0.42 -6.38
N ALA A 286 -17.93 -1.09 -7.20
CA ALA A 286 -16.65 -0.57 -7.67
C ALA A 286 -16.76 0.62 -8.62
N ARG A 287 -17.69 0.60 -9.60
CA ARG A 287 -17.76 1.63 -10.65
C ARG A 287 -18.06 3.04 -10.12
N PRO A 288 -19.14 3.28 -9.32
CA PRO A 288 -19.43 4.61 -8.79
C PRO A 288 -18.37 5.06 -7.80
N THR A 289 -17.82 4.13 -7.01
CA THR A 289 -16.74 4.42 -6.04
C THR A 289 -15.48 4.87 -6.77
N LEU A 290 -15.03 4.13 -7.78
CA LEU A 290 -13.87 4.50 -8.60
C LEU A 290 -14.09 5.88 -9.25
N ALA A 291 -15.27 6.09 -9.85
CA ALA A 291 -15.58 7.36 -10.50
C ALA A 291 -15.51 8.54 -9.52
N LEU A 292 -16.13 8.45 -8.35
CA LEU A 292 -16.13 9.53 -7.36
C LEU A 292 -14.73 9.82 -6.84
N VAL A 293 -13.99 8.79 -6.43
CA VAL A 293 -12.63 8.95 -5.92
C VAL A 293 -11.71 9.58 -6.99
N THR A 294 -11.83 9.12 -8.24
CA THR A 294 -11.04 9.66 -9.34
C THR A 294 -11.46 11.09 -9.73
N ILE A 295 -12.75 11.46 -9.63
CA ILE A 295 -13.20 12.84 -9.83
C ILE A 295 -12.58 13.78 -8.79
N VAL A 296 -12.62 13.41 -7.50
CA VAL A 296 -12.01 14.19 -6.43
C VAL A 296 -10.51 14.39 -6.69
N GLN A 297 -9.82 13.32 -7.03
CA GLN A 297 -8.39 13.34 -7.34
C GLN A 297 -8.06 14.21 -8.56
N THR A 298 -8.82 14.06 -9.65
CA THR A 298 -8.64 14.86 -10.88
C THR A 298 -8.87 16.34 -10.62
N ALA A 299 -9.95 16.67 -9.90
CA ALA A 299 -10.26 18.06 -9.55
C ALA A 299 -9.16 18.69 -8.68
N ALA A 300 -8.67 17.96 -7.70
CA ALA A 300 -7.58 18.43 -6.84
C ALA A 300 -6.26 18.62 -7.63
N LEU A 301 -5.92 17.67 -8.52
CA LEU A 301 -4.74 17.81 -9.40
C LEU A 301 -4.85 19.01 -10.35
N LEU A 302 -6.05 19.30 -10.86
CA LEU A 302 -6.31 20.46 -11.72
C LEU A 302 -6.19 21.78 -10.94
N LEU A 303 -6.59 21.80 -9.68
CA LEU A 303 -6.60 23.00 -8.84
C LEU A 303 -5.22 23.32 -8.23
N MET A 304 -4.32 22.34 -8.11
CA MET A 304 -3.05 22.49 -7.40
C MET A 304 -2.05 23.45 -8.04
N PRO A 305 -1.92 23.57 -9.38
CA PRO A 305 -0.96 24.46 -10.00
C PRO A 305 -1.06 25.90 -9.50
N GLY A 306 0.08 26.51 -9.17
CA GLY A 306 0.19 27.88 -8.67
C GLY A 306 -0.29 28.13 -7.23
N LEU A 307 -0.86 27.13 -6.54
CA LEU A 307 -1.28 27.30 -5.15
C LEU A 307 -0.09 27.23 -4.18
N THR A 308 -0.20 28.01 -3.08
CA THR A 308 0.77 28.04 -1.98
C THR A 308 0.06 27.92 -0.63
N ASP A 309 0.81 27.67 0.42
CA ASP A 309 0.42 27.70 1.82
C ASP A 309 -0.85 26.87 2.13
N LEU A 310 -1.79 27.42 2.87
CA LEU A 310 -2.98 26.70 3.33
C LEU A 310 -3.84 26.17 2.15
N ALA A 311 -3.90 26.91 1.04
CA ALA A 311 -4.63 26.47 -0.15
C ALA A 311 -3.96 25.23 -0.79
N ALA A 312 -2.62 25.25 -0.91
CA ALA A 312 -1.85 24.11 -1.41
C ALA A 312 -2.00 22.89 -0.46
N LEU A 313 -1.92 23.10 0.84
CA LEU A 313 -2.09 22.03 1.84
C LEU A 313 -3.48 21.37 1.75
N ALA A 314 -4.55 22.18 1.65
CA ALA A 314 -5.91 21.67 1.53
C ALA A 314 -6.14 20.88 0.24
N VAL A 315 -5.60 21.36 -0.88
CA VAL A 315 -5.71 20.67 -2.17
C VAL A 315 -4.82 19.42 -2.20
N ALA A 316 -3.62 19.45 -1.61
CA ALA A 316 -2.77 18.27 -1.45
C ALA A 316 -3.46 17.17 -0.64
N LEU A 317 -4.18 17.51 0.43
CA LEU A 317 -5.02 16.55 1.15
C LEU A 317 -6.07 15.94 0.21
N GLY A 318 -6.74 16.74 -0.62
CA GLY A 318 -7.69 16.26 -1.63
C GLY A 318 -7.07 15.28 -2.62
N ILE A 319 -5.86 15.56 -3.13
CA ILE A 319 -5.11 14.66 -4.00
C ILE A 319 -4.86 13.33 -3.27
N MET A 320 -4.33 13.37 -2.05
CA MET A 320 -3.96 12.18 -1.31
C MET A 320 -5.16 11.36 -0.84
N LEU A 321 -6.31 11.99 -0.50
CA LEU A 321 -7.58 11.30 -0.25
C LEU A 321 -8.00 10.47 -1.47
N GLY A 322 -7.87 11.04 -2.68
CA GLY A 322 -8.13 10.33 -3.93
C GLY A 322 -7.16 9.18 -4.17
N VAL A 323 -5.86 9.43 -3.98
CA VAL A 323 -4.77 8.46 -4.17
C VAL A 323 -4.97 7.23 -3.29
N PHE A 324 -5.12 7.42 -1.98
CA PHE A 324 -5.30 6.31 -1.04
C PHE A 324 -6.69 5.67 -1.15
N GLY A 325 -7.72 6.46 -1.46
CA GLY A 325 -9.07 5.95 -1.70
C GLY A 325 -9.19 5.05 -2.93
N GLN A 326 -8.32 5.21 -3.93
CA GLN A 326 -8.34 4.40 -5.15
C GLN A 326 -7.79 2.99 -4.94
N VAL A 327 -6.87 2.80 -3.99
CA VAL A 327 -6.16 1.51 -3.76
C VAL A 327 -7.12 0.34 -3.56
N PRO A 328 -8.11 0.37 -2.64
CA PRO A 328 -8.97 -0.78 -2.39
C PRO A 328 -9.93 -1.11 -3.53
N VAL A 329 -10.13 -0.21 -4.51
CA VAL A 329 -11.09 -0.44 -5.60
C VAL A 329 -10.63 -1.55 -6.53
N SER A 330 -9.36 -1.53 -6.94
CA SER A 330 -8.79 -2.57 -7.81
C SER A 330 -8.74 -3.93 -7.11
N ASP A 331 -8.41 -3.93 -5.83
CA ASP A 331 -8.39 -5.16 -5.01
C ASP A 331 -9.79 -5.74 -4.84
N PHE A 332 -10.79 -4.87 -4.65
CA PHE A 332 -12.19 -5.28 -4.60
C PHE A 332 -12.65 -5.91 -5.92
N LEU A 333 -12.29 -5.31 -7.07
CA LEU A 333 -12.64 -5.86 -8.39
C LEU A 333 -12.04 -7.25 -8.58
N ILE A 334 -10.74 -7.43 -8.31
CA ILE A 334 -10.10 -8.75 -8.39
C ILE A 334 -10.71 -9.73 -7.39
N GLY A 335 -10.85 -9.32 -6.14
CA GLY A 335 -11.34 -10.16 -5.07
C GLY A 335 -12.75 -10.69 -5.32
N THR A 336 -13.61 -9.90 -5.98
CA THR A 336 -15.00 -10.26 -6.28
C THR A 336 -15.19 -10.96 -7.61
N THR A 337 -14.27 -10.79 -8.59
CA THR A 337 -14.41 -11.35 -9.93
C THR A 337 -13.53 -12.56 -10.20
N ALA A 338 -12.36 -12.66 -9.55
CA ALA A 338 -11.47 -13.80 -9.72
C ALA A 338 -12.07 -15.08 -9.12
N SER A 339 -11.91 -16.19 -9.84
CA SER A 339 -12.32 -17.50 -9.34
C SER A 339 -11.54 -17.87 -8.07
N LYS A 340 -12.12 -18.71 -7.20
CA LYS A 340 -11.45 -19.16 -5.98
C LYS A 340 -10.09 -19.80 -6.24
N ILE A 341 -10.00 -20.60 -7.33
CA ILE A 341 -8.80 -21.37 -7.70
C ILE A 341 -7.66 -20.46 -8.18
N ALA A 342 -7.99 -19.30 -8.76
CA ALA A 342 -7.02 -18.41 -9.43
C ALA A 342 -6.87 -17.05 -8.74
N ARG A 343 -7.44 -16.86 -7.55
CA ARG A 343 -7.52 -15.54 -6.91
C ARG A 343 -6.16 -15.00 -6.53
N SER A 344 -5.29 -15.83 -5.94
CA SER A 344 -3.96 -15.39 -5.54
C SER A 344 -3.09 -15.02 -6.74
N ARG A 345 -3.13 -15.80 -7.82
CA ARG A 345 -2.38 -15.45 -9.05
C ARG A 345 -2.93 -14.19 -9.73
N ALA A 346 -4.24 -13.93 -9.64
CA ALA A 346 -4.82 -12.71 -10.18
C ALA A 346 -4.36 -11.46 -9.41
N PHE A 347 -4.31 -11.54 -8.08
CA PHE A 347 -3.68 -10.51 -7.25
C PHE A 347 -2.19 -10.38 -7.57
N GLY A 348 -1.46 -11.49 -7.65
CA GLY A 348 -0.03 -11.49 -7.96
C GLY A 348 0.30 -10.81 -9.29
N ALA A 349 -0.47 -11.11 -10.35
CA ALA A 349 -0.32 -10.46 -11.65
C ALA A 349 -0.57 -8.94 -11.57
N ARG A 350 -1.64 -8.53 -10.88
CA ARG A 350 -1.97 -7.12 -10.70
C ARG A 350 -0.87 -6.39 -9.91
N TYR A 351 -0.39 -6.96 -8.79
CA TYR A 351 0.63 -6.32 -7.97
C TYR A 351 1.99 -6.29 -8.66
N MET A 352 2.36 -7.31 -9.41
CA MET A 352 3.56 -7.28 -10.26
C MET A 352 3.52 -6.09 -11.21
N VAL A 353 2.40 -5.89 -11.92
CA VAL A 353 2.24 -4.74 -12.84
C VAL A 353 2.29 -3.41 -12.09
N SER A 354 1.63 -3.31 -10.93
CA SER A 354 1.63 -2.10 -10.11
C SER A 354 3.02 -1.71 -9.62
N PHE A 355 3.78 -2.67 -9.09
CA PHE A 355 5.12 -2.39 -8.55
C PHE A 355 6.14 -2.11 -9.65
N LEU A 356 5.99 -2.71 -10.84
CA LEU A 356 6.78 -2.33 -12.01
C LEU A 356 6.45 -0.90 -12.47
N ALA A 357 5.17 -0.50 -12.44
CA ALA A 357 4.76 0.87 -12.76
C ALA A 357 5.30 1.90 -11.73
N PHE A 358 5.42 1.54 -10.45
CA PHE A 358 6.07 2.36 -9.43
C PHE A 358 7.51 2.73 -9.82
N SER A 359 8.24 1.79 -10.40
CA SER A 359 9.63 2.04 -10.85
C SER A 359 9.72 3.11 -11.93
N GLY A 360 8.67 3.25 -12.77
CA GLY A 360 8.58 4.26 -13.81
C GLY A 360 8.24 5.66 -13.29
N ALA A 361 7.72 5.79 -12.07
CA ALA A 361 7.32 7.08 -11.52
C ALA A 361 8.52 8.00 -11.22
N LEU A 362 9.63 7.46 -10.71
CA LEU A 362 10.81 8.26 -10.37
C LEU A 362 11.43 8.97 -11.59
N PRO A 363 11.74 8.29 -12.71
CA PRO A 363 12.21 8.97 -13.90
C PRO A 363 11.17 9.92 -14.49
N LEU A 364 9.87 9.61 -14.39
CA LEU A 364 8.80 10.52 -14.81
C LEU A 364 8.85 11.82 -14.01
N ILE A 365 8.93 11.76 -12.68
CA ILE A 365 9.07 12.94 -11.81
C ILE A 365 10.28 13.76 -12.24
N ALA A 366 11.45 13.12 -12.35
CA ALA A 366 12.70 13.78 -12.67
C ALA A 366 12.63 14.53 -14.01
N VAL A 367 12.12 13.89 -15.06
CA VAL A 367 11.99 14.51 -16.39
C VAL A 367 10.95 15.62 -16.41
N VAL A 368 9.80 15.40 -15.78
CA VAL A 368 8.72 16.41 -15.82
C VAL A 368 9.06 17.61 -14.95
N GLN A 369 9.54 17.38 -13.73
CA GLN A 369 9.89 18.44 -12.79
C GLN A 369 11.04 19.31 -13.32
N SER A 370 12.08 18.72 -13.94
CA SER A 370 13.20 19.47 -14.49
C SER A 370 12.82 20.35 -15.70
N ASN A 371 11.80 19.98 -16.49
CA ASN A 371 11.40 20.72 -17.68
C ASN A 371 10.21 21.66 -17.46
N TRP A 372 9.28 21.31 -16.56
CA TRP A 372 8.00 22.02 -16.39
C TRP A 372 7.61 22.26 -14.92
N GLY A 373 8.51 21.95 -13.97
CA GLY A 373 8.24 22.09 -12.54
C GLY A 373 7.15 21.14 -12.04
N PHE A 374 6.73 21.31 -10.79
CA PHE A 374 5.66 20.51 -10.21
C PHE A 374 4.30 20.80 -10.83
N ASP A 375 4.05 21.99 -11.36
CA ASP A 375 2.79 22.29 -12.07
C ASP A 375 2.64 21.39 -13.31
N GLY A 376 3.72 21.17 -14.06
CA GLY A 376 3.76 20.19 -15.14
C GLY A 376 3.46 18.78 -14.68
N LEU A 377 4.00 18.38 -13.52
CA LEU A 377 3.72 17.06 -12.94
C LEU A 377 2.22 16.89 -12.61
N PHE A 378 1.58 17.89 -12.00
CA PHE A 378 0.15 17.83 -11.72
C PHE A 378 -0.70 17.65 -12.98
N TYR A 379 -0.36 18.32 -14.08
CA TYR A 379 -1.08 18.15 -15.35
C TYR A 379 -0.89 16.74 -15.93
N VAL A 380 0.32 16.18 -15.89
CA VAL A 380 0.58 14.81 -16.33
C VAL A 380 -0.22 13.80 -15.51
N LEU A 381 -0.21 13.95 -14.18
CA LEU A 381 -0.96 13.06 -13.27
C LEU A 381 -2.48 13.23 -13.45
N MET A 382 -2.95 14.44 -13.71
CA MET A 382 -4.35 14.71 -14.05
C MET A 382 -4.78 13.94 -15.32
N ILE A 383 -3.96 13.94 -16.37
CA ILE A 383 -4.24 13.15 -17.59
C ILE A 383 -4.37 11.67 -17.25
N CYS A 384 -3.51 11.13 -16.40
CA CYS A 384 -3.63 9.74 -15.92
C CYS A 384 -4.97 9.50 -15.23
N THR A 385 -5.39 10.38 -14.32
CA THR A 385 -6.65 10.22 -13.59
C THR A 385 -7.88 10.42 -14.48
N VAL A 386 -7.86 11.35 -15.44
CA VAL A 386 -8.91 11.49 -16.46
C VAL A 386 -9.04 10.20 -17.28
N THR A 387 -7.93 9.60 -17.66
CA THR A 387 -7.92 8.33 -18.40
C THR A 387 -8.55 7.21 -17.57
N ILE A 388 -8.23 7.13 -16.26
CA ILE A 388 -8.86 6.17 -15.34
C ILE A 388 -10.36 6.45 -15.22
N LEU A 389 -10.78 7.70 -15.12
CA LEU A 389 -12.18 8.09 -15.02
C LEU A 389 -12.98 7.67 -16.28
N ILE A 390 -12.44 7.94 -17.44
CA ILE A 390 -13.04 7.50 -18.73
C ILE A 390 -13.10 5.97 -18.77
N GLY A 391 -12.00 5.30 -18.46
CA GLY A 391 -11.91 3.84 -18.45
C GLY A 391 -12.86 3.17 -17.44
N SER A 392 -13.18 3.83 -16.33
CA SER A 392 -14.17 3.32 -15.37
C SER A 392 -15.55 3.11 -15.97
N ARG A 393 -15.89 3.83 -17.06
CA ARG A 393 -17.15 3.70 -17.79
C ARG A 393 -17.29 2.34 -18.52
N ILE A 394 -16.18 1.65 -18.73
CA ILE A 394 -16.17 0.30 -19.34
C ILE A 394 -16.88 -0.72 -18.41
N LEU A 395 -16.81 -0.53 -17.09
CA LEU A 395 -17.50 -1.38 -16.13
C LEU A 395 -19.02 -1.17 -16.19
N LEU A 396 -19.79 -2.25 -16.09
CA LEU A 396 -21.24 -2.15 -15.91
C LEU A 396 -21.57 -1.73 -14.46
N LEU A 397 -22.69 -1.06 -14.29
CA LEU A 397 -23.21 -0.79 -12.93
C LEU A 397 -23.63 -2.13 -12.31
N ALA A 398 -23.19 -2.38 -11.09
CA ALA A 398 -23.72 -3.50 -10.32
C ALA A 398 -25.22 -3.31 -10.10
N PRO A 399 -26.05 -4.36 -10.24
CA PRO A 399 -27.46 -4.28 -9.85
C PRO A 399 -27.55 -3.83 -8.39
N LYS A 400 -28.41 -2.85 -8.10
CA LYS A 400 -28.71 -2.50 -6.71
C LYS A 400 -29.14 -3.77 -5.97
N ALA A 401 -28.53 -4.06 -4.83
CA ALA A 401 -29.03 -5.08 -3.94
C ALA A 401 -30.51 -4.74 -3.67
N LYS A 402 -31.43 -5.64 -4.03
CA LYS A 402 -32.81 -5.52 -3.59
C LYS A 402 -32.75 -5.52 -2.08
N GLU A 403 -33.17 -4.42 -1.45
CA GLU A 403 -33.49 -4.43 -0.03
C GLU A 403 -34.41 -5.64 0.17
N SER A 404 -33.94 -6.62 0.93
CA SER A 404 -34.82 -7.69 1.37
C SER A 404 -35.89 -7.00 2.20
N GLN A 405 -37.08 -6.87 1.62
CA GLN A 405 -38.26 -6.58 2.42
C GLN A 405 -38.26 -7.65 3.52
N SER A 406 -37.95 -7.21 4.73
CA SER A 406 -38.26 -7.99 5.92
C SER A 406 -39.75 -8.35 5.81
N PRO A 407 -40.14 -9.63 5.92
CA PRO A 407 -41.54 -9.91 6.14
C PRO A 407 -41.91 -9.21 7.42
N ALA A 408 -42.87 -8.29 7.32
CA ALA A 408 -43.58 -7.84 8.50
C ALA A 408 -44.29 -9.07 9.09
N GLU A 409 -43.85 -9.48 10.26
CA GLU A 409 -44.67 -10.06 11.32
C GLU A 409 -43.86 -10.08 12.62
#